data_09486ede470775262d65e61afcf05589
#
_entry.id   09486ede470775262d65e61afcf05589
#
_cell.length_a   1.000
_cell.length_b   1.000
_cell.length_c   1.000
_cell.angle_alpha   90.00
_cell.angle_beta   90.00
_cell.angle_gamma   90.00
#
_symmetry.space_group_name_H-M   'P 1'
#
loop_
_entity.id
_entity.type
_entity.pdbx_description
1 polymer ?
#
loop_
_entity_poly.entity_id
_entity_poly.type
_entity_poly.pdbx_seq_one_letter_code
_entity_poly.pdbx_strand_id
1 'polypeptide(L)'
;MKRILFVGFSALSAAVVGAAPEVSNVVMTQDADRNVVVTYDLAGEDAIVTLSVETNGVPLAEGEVANLSGDVNKVVAMGTGKRIAWEAVRSWPNHKVDNARARVTAWSKSAPPRYVVFDMTRGMAATAANPWPMTFYTSAETVPGGITNRRYKTTHLILRRVDPTDDLGFVMGSHSSEAGYSSTFEMRHNVRITKPYYLGVYEFTEGQRNLLNGDAISTGSAYPATGMRWQLLHGTCYTWPYDASVDTASATQAKFLINLRNYSGGFLFDLPTDAQWEYACRAGTTGAFNDGTEFLESTATDSRLDELGLYKGNLGDRTGPAEVGSFKPNAWGFYDMHGNVREWVFDRRGPLTNADAVDPYESNATQQSWDRIVRGGSWGDEARYCRSGSRALAFYTTYNAAENGLTEARRPFVGFRIAAQVEVP
;
A
#
# COMPACT_ATOMS: atom_id res chain seq x y z
N MET A 1 -25.89 -23.78 56.27
CA MET A 1 -25.19 -23.65 54.98
C MET A 1 -25.32 -22.23 54.48
N LYS A 2 -24.26 -21.44 54.63
CA LYS A 2 -24.23 -20.03 54.13
C LYS A 2 -23.67 -20.06 52.72
N ARG A 3 -24.49 -19.63 51.74
CA ARG A 3 -24.04 -19.39 50.35
C ARG A 3 -23.30 -18.06 50.30
N ILE A 4 -22.03 -18.10 49.91
CA ILE A 4 -21.20 -16.93 49.60
C ILE A 4 -21.41 -16.61 48.11
N LEU A 5 -21.96 -15.41 47.84
CA LEU A 5 -22.13 -14.87 46.49
C LEU A 5 -20.84 -14.14 46.11
N PHE A 6 -20.08 -14.66 45.14
CA PHE A 6 -18.98 -13.96 44.54
C PHE A 6 -19.53 -12.99 43.46
N VAL A 7 -19.44 -11.70 43.73
CA VAL A 7 -19.66 -10.66 42.72
C VAL A 7 -18.31 -10.38 42.08
N GLY A 8 -18.12 -10.89 40.87
CA GLY A 8 -16.96 -10.56 40.06
C GLY A 8 -17.12 -9.13 39.48
N PHE A 9 -16.30 -8.21 39.94
CA PHE A 9 -16.13 -6.92 39.27
C PHE A 9 -15.26 -7.13 38.03
N SER A 10 -15.85 -7.11 36.84
CA SER A 10 -15.12 -6.89 35.59
C SER A 10 -14.74 -5.43 35.51
N ALA A 11 -13.47 -5.10 35.74
CA ALA A 11 -12.95 -3.79 35.40
C ALA A 11 -12.96 -3.65 33.89
N LEU A 12 -13.92 -2.92 33.32
CA LEU A 12 -13.81 -2.38 31.97
C LEU A 12 -12.67 -1.34 32.02
N SER A 13 -11.52 -1.66 31.45
CA SER A 13 -10.54 -0.65 31.15
C SER A 13 -11.12 0.24 30.05
N ALA A 14 -11.64 1.41 30.42
CA ALA A 14 -11.92 2.46 29.47
C ALA A 14 -10.56 2.81 28.81
N ALA A 15 -10.42 2.54 27.52
CA ALA A 15 -9.34 3.09 26.75
C ALA A 15 -9.45 4.61 26.88
N VAL A 16 -8.42 5.25 27.39
CA VAL A 16 -8.32 6.71 27.39
C VAL A 16 -8.20 7.09 25.91
N VAL A 17 -9.30 7.49 25.29
CA VAL A 17 -9.27 8.12 23.98
C VAL A 17 -8.53 9.42 24.19
N GLY A 18 -7.28 9.52 23.74
CA GLY A 18 -6.50 10.75 23.76
C GLY A 18 -7.29 11.87 23.08
N ALA A 19 -7.08 13.09 23.50
CA ALA A 19 -7.68 14.23 22.83
C ALA A 19 -7.15 14.28 21.38
N ALA A 20 -8.04 14.51 20.40
CA ALA A 20 -7.64 14.67 19.01
C ALA A 20 -6.54 15.73 18.86
N PRO A 21 -5.62 15.59 17.88
CA PRO A 21 -4.56 16.56 17.70
C PRO A 21 -5.15 17.93 17.28
N GLU A 22 -4.68 18.99 17.93
CA GLU A 22 -5.16 20.36 17.72
C GLU A 22 -3.99 21.30 17.42
N VAL A 23 -4.16 22.11 16.37
CA VAL A 23 -3.19 23.14 15.98
C VAL A 23 -3.70 24.51 16.39
N SER A 24 -2.84 25.31 17.01
CA SER A 24 -3.12 26.69 17.39
C SER A 24 -1.92 27.61 17.13
N ASN A 25 -2.12 28.92 17.32
CA ASN A 25 -1.08 29.96 17.22
C ASN A 25 -0.28 29.91 15.92
N VAL A 26 -0.96 29.66 14.78
CA VAL A 26 -0.31 29.64 13.47
C VAL A 26 0.10 31.04 13.05
N VAL A 27 1.41 31.27 12.89
CA VAL A 27 1.99 32.54 12.41
C VAL A 27 2.86 32.25 11.19
N MET A 28 2.62 33.01 10.12
CA MET A 28 3.39 32.92 8.88
C MET A 28 4.20 34.21 8.68
N THR A 29 5.50 34.07 8.44
CA THR A 29 6.43 35.19 8.18
C THR A 29 7.32 34.85 6.99
N GLN A 30 7.85 35.89 6.33
CA GLN A 30 8.85 35.72 5.28
C GLN A 30 10.18 36.30 5.75
N ASP A 31 11.27 35.57 5.57
CA ASP A 31 12.62 36.02 5.89
C ASP A 31 13.24 36.86 4.77
N ALA A 32 14.47 37.38 5.01
CA ALA A 32 15.19 38.22 4.06
C ALA A 32 15.53 37.47 2.74
N ASP A 33 15.66 36.16 2.79
CA ASP A 33 15.94 35.29 1.65
C ASP A 33 14.70 34.87 0.91
N ARG A 34 13.53 35.42 1.30
CA ARG A 34 12.18 35.12 0.78
C ARG A 34 11.69 33.69 1.07
N ASN A 35 12.30 32.98 2.01
CA ASN A 35 11.75 31.75 2.51
C ASN A 35 10.58 32.09 3.45
N VAL A 36 9.58 31.23 3.45
CA VAL A 36 8.44 31.37 4.35
C VAL A 36 8.67 30.51 5.58
N VAL A 37 8.47 31.10 6.75
CA VAL A 37 8.52 30.41 8.03
C VAL A 37 7.14 30.42 8.63
N VAL A 38 6.65 29.22 9.00
CA VAL A 38 5.39 29.04 9.71
C VAL A 38 5.70 28.49 11.09
N THR A 39 5.23 29.16 12.14
CA THR A 39 5.26 28.63 13.51
C THR A 39 3.86 28.27 13.98
N TYR A 40 3.75 27.27 14.86
CA TYR A 40 2.48 26.80 15.38
C TYR A 40 2.69 26.06 16.70
N ASP A 41 1.60 25.82 17.42
CA ASP A 41 1.56 24.96 18.60
C ASP A 41 0.74 23.72 18.30
N LEU A 42 1.15 22.57 18.82
CA LEU A 42 0.47 21.28 18.70
C LEU A 42 0.10 20.76 20.08
N ALA A 43 -1.18 20.46 20.28
CA ALA A 43 -1.73 19.92 21.51
C ALA A 43 -2.55 18.65 21.24
N GLY A 44 -2.97 17.96 22.31
CA GLY A 44 -3.80 16.74 22.25
C GLY A 44 -2.96 15.48 22.17
N GLU A 45 -2.38 15.18 21.03
CA GLU A 45 -1.51 14.02 20.80
C GLU A 45 -0.38 14.34 19.80
N ASP A 46 0.67 13.52 19.79
CA ASP A 46 1.67 13.55 18.73
C ASP A 46 0.98 13.24 17.39
N ALA A 47 1.21 14.09 16.39
CA ALA A 47 0.44 14.04 15.15
C ALA A 47 1.32 14.17 13.91
N ILE A 48 0.81 13.70 12.78
CA ILE A 48 1.40 14.01 11.48
C ILE A 48 0.94 15.40 11.08
N VAL A 49 1.88 16.29 10.77
CA VAL A 49 1.57 17.68 10.44
C VAL A 49 1.81 17.93 8.95
N THR A 50 0.87 18.61 8.31
CA THR A 50 0.98 19.05 6.91
C THR A 50 0.71 20.54 6.79
N LEU A 51 1.24 21.15 5.73
CA LEU A 51 1.05 22.56 5.42
C LEU A 51 0.36 22.72 4.06
N SER A 52 -0.66 23.58 4.02
CA SER A 52 -1.17 24.19 2.80
C SER A 52 -1.12 25.71 2.92
N VAL A 53 -1.10 26.41 1.80
CA VAL A 53 -1.08 27.87 1.75
C VAL A 53 -2.21 28.35 0.86
N GLU A 54 -2.94 29.35 1.28
CA GLU A 54 -3.98 30.01 0.49
C GLU A 54 -3.59 31.47 0.20
N THR A 55 -3.99 31.98 -0.96
CA THR A 55 -3.83 33.38 -1.36
C THR A 55 -5.19 33.92 -1.77
N ASN A 56 -5.58 35.07 -1.21
CA ASN A 56 -6.92 35.65 -1.45
C ASN A 56 -8.09 34.67 -1.20
N GLY A 57 -7.93 33.74 -0.22
CA GLY A 57 -8.90 32.74 0.11
C GLY A 57 -8.96 31.54 -0.85
N VAL A 58 -8.04 31.44 -1.81
CA VAL A 58 -7.90 30.31 -2.74
C VAL A 58 -6.66 29.51 -2.38
N PRO A 59 -6.78 28.20 -2.09
CA PRO A 59 -5.61 27.35 -1.86
C PRO A 59 -4.68 27.35 -3.08
N LEU A 60 -3.37 27.44 -2.84
CA LEU A 60 -2.37 27.16 -3.84
C LEU A 60 -2.47 25.69 -4.25
N ALA A 61 -2.11 25.40 -5.50
CA ALA A 61 -2.00 24.04 -5.95
C ALA A 61 -1.02 23.26 -5.05
N GLU A 62 -1.35 22.02 -4.69
CA GLU A 62 -0.59 21.27 -3.68
C GLU A 62 0.89 21.11 -4.06
N GLY A 63 1.23 20.98 -5.35
CA GLY A 63 2.62 20.96 -5.84
C GLY A 63 3.38 22.27 -5.70
N GLU A 64 2.70 23.40 -5.52
CA GLU A 64 3.32 24.72 -5.33
C GLU A 64 3.82 24.92 -3.89
N VAL A 65 3.25 24.18 -2.92
CA VAL A 65 3.67 24.15 -1.52
C VAL A 65 4.61 22.95 -1.30
N ALA A 66 5.74 22.95 -1.98
CA ALA A 66 6.76 21.90 -1.91
C ALA A 66 8.06 22.45 -1.27
N ASN A 67 9.09 21.60 -1.16
CA ASN A 67 10.37 21.94 -0.53
C ASN A 67 10.20 22.44 0.92
N LEU A 68 9.41 21.68 1.68
CA LEU A 68 9.17 21.91 3.10
C LEU A 68 10.22 21.23 3.96
N SER A 69 10.55 21.84 5.10
CA SER A 69 11.43 21.25 6.12
C SER A 69 10.98 21.67 7.54
N GLY A 70 11.55 21.02 8.55
CA GLY A 70 11.19 21.26 9.95
C GLY A 70 10.10 20.31 10.45
N ASP A 71 9.14 20.83 11.20
CA ASP A 71 8.08 20.06 11.86
C ASP A 71 6.85 19.91 10.95
N VAL A 72 7.04 19.20 9.83
CA VAL A 72 6.04 19.01 8.77
C VAL A 72 6.28 17.68 8.04
N ASN A 73 5.22 17.11 7.51
CA ASN A 73 5.19 15.88 6.71
C ASN A 73 5.76 14.64 7.45
N LYS A 74 5.75 14.66 8.76
CA LYS A 74 6.22 13.59 9.64
C LYS A 74 5.41 13.60 10.94
N VAL A 75 5.62 12.62 11.80
CA VAL A 75 5.11 12.66 13.18
C VAL A 75 5.86 13.75 13.92
N VAL A 76 5.12 14.66 14.52
CA VAL A 76 5.61 15.79 15.34
C VAL A 76 5.10 15.59 16.75
N ALA A 77 6.00 15.64 17.72
CA ALA A 77 5.64 15.58 19.13
C ALA A 77 4.87 16.85 19.53
N MET A 78 3.92 16.72 20.46
CA MET A 78 3.24 17.87 21.09
C MET A 78 4.22 18.93 21.57
N GLY A 79 3.77 20.17 21.64
CA GLY A 79 4.52 21.28 22.19
C GLY A 79 4.29 22.59 21.43
N THR A 80 4.83 23.66 22.00
CA THR A 80 4.74 25.02 21.47
C THR A 80 5.92 25.39 20.59
N GLY A 81 5.74 26.39 19.72
CA GLY A 81 6.81 26.95 18.90
C GLY A 81 7.36 26.00 17.84
N LYS A 82 6.57 25.07 17.36
CA LYS A 82 6.92 24.21 16.21
C LYS A 82 7.18 25.08 14.98
N ARG A 83 8.08 24.61 14.10
CA ARG A 83 8.54 25.43 12.99
C ARG A 83 8.55 24.66 11.68
N ILE A 84 7.93 25.22 10.64
CA ILE A 84 8.01 24.79 9.25
C ILE A 84 8.77 25.84 8.46
N ALA A 85 9.67 25.43 7.60
CA ALA A 85 10.29 26.28 6.60
C ALA A 85 9.83 25.83 5.20
N TRP A 86 9.37 26.78 4.39
CA TRP A 86 8.98 26.59 3.00
C TRP A 86 9.89 27.41 2.09
N GLU A 87 10.69 26.75 1.23
CA GLU A 87 11.50 27.38 0.20
C GLU A 87 10.60 27.84 -0.97
N ALA A 88 9.77 28.88 -0.72
CA ALA A 88 8.76 29.36 -1.66
C ALA A 88 9.37 29.81 -3.01
N VAL A 89 10.55 30.42 -2.99
CA VAL A 89 11.26 30.84 -4.20
C VAL A 89 11.54 29.67 -5.15
N ARG A 90 11.72 28.48 -4.61
CA ARG A 90 12.05 27.28 -5.36
C ARG A 90 10.82 26.56 -5.91
N SER A 91 9.74 26.51 -5.15
CA SER A 91 8.53 25.78 -5.54
C SER A 91 7.45 26.64 -6.17
N TRP A 92 7.46 27.94 -5.88
CA TRP A 92 6.49 28.92 -6.38
C TRP A 92 7.18 30.26 -6.74
N PRO A 93 8.11 30.28 -7.73
CA PRO A 93 8.93 31.43 -8.08
C PRO A 93 8.10 32.57 -8.67
N ASN A 94 8.63 33.82 -8.57
CA ASN A 94 8.10 35.01 -9.22
C ASN A 94 6.68 35.44 -8.81
N HIS A 95 6.19 34.99 -7.65
CA HIS A 95 4.92 35.45 -7.12
C HIS A 95 5.12 36.44 -5.96
N LYS A 96 4.34 37.53 -5.99
CA LYS A 96 4.20 38.48 -4.89
C LYS A 96 2.73 38.57 -4.56
N VAL A 97 2.38 38.23 -3.32
CA VAL A 97 1.00 38.25 -2.83
C VAL A 97 0.96 38.92 -1.47
N ASP A 98 -0.06 39.75 -1.25
CA ASP A 98 -0.20 40.51 -0.01
C ASP A 98 -1.07 39.78 1.03
N ASN A 99 -1.82 38.75 0.62
CA ASN A 99 -2.83 38.05 1.44
C ASN A 99 -2.60 36.52 1.51
N ALA A 100 -1.36 36.09 1.70
CA ALA A 100 -1.07 34.67 1.90
C ALA A 100 -1.35 34.26 3.35
N ARG A 101 -1.94 33.06 3.52
CA ARG A 101 -2.20 32.44 4.84
C ARG A 101 -1.74 30.99 4.83
N ALA A 102 -1.05 30.61 5.89
CA ALA A 102 -0.70 29.22 6.16
C ALA A 102 -1.87 28.49 6.84
N ARG A 103 -2.17 27.29 6.38
CA ARG A 103 -3.07 26.37 7.04
C ARG A 103 -2.27 25.13 7.44
N VAL A 104 -2.03 24.99 8.73
CA VAL A 104 -1.37 23.82 9.32
C VAL A 104 -2.45 22.83 9.74
N THR A 105 -2.33 21.59 9.29
CA THR A 105 -3.28 20.51 9.64
C THR A 105 -2.54 19.42 10.40
N ALA A 106 -3.07 19.03 11.56
CA ALA A 106 -2.62 17.88 12.31
C ALA A 106 -3.52 16.67 12.01
N TRP A 107 -2.90 15.53 11.71
CA TRP A 107 -3.55 14.27 11.42
C TRP A 107 -3.25 13.29 12.53
N SER A 108 -4.28 12.62 13.04
CA SER A 108 -4.06 11.51 13.98
C SER A 108 -3.23 10.40 13.33
N LYS A 109 -2.42 9.74 14.12
CA LYS A 109 -1.63 8.57 13.69
C LYS A 109 -2.52 7.40 13.20
N SER A 110 -3.75 7.33 13.67
CA SER A 110 -4.76 6.36 13.20
C SER A 110 -5.48 6.77 11.91
N ALA A 111 -5.37 8.05 11.51
CA ALA A 111 -5.97 8.60 10.29
C ALA A 111 -4.97 9.49 9.53
N PRO A 112 -3.80 8.97 9.13
CA PRO A 112 -2.74 9.75 8.50
C PRO A 112 -3.11 10.23 7.10
N PRO A 113 -2.30 11.12 6.49
CA PRO A 113 -2.49 11.59 5.12
C PRO A 113 -2.54 10.46 4.09
N ARG A 114 -2.97 10.80 2.87
CA ARG A 114 -3.26 9.82 1.80
C ARG A 114 -2.05 9.05 1.32
N TYR A 115 -0.86 9.64 1.30
CA TYR A 115 0.37 8.99 0.85
C TYR A 115 1.40 8.94 1.97
N VAL A 116 2.15 7.85 2.02
CA VAL A 116 3.37 7.71 2.82
C VAL A 116 4.50 7.23 1.93
N VAL A 117 5.66 7.81 2.12
CA VAL A 117 6.89 7.48 1.38
C VAL A 117 7.97 7.10 2.38
N PHE A 118 8.61 5.97 2.14
CA PHE A 118 9.78 5.50 2.87
C PHE A 118 11.01 5.67 1.98
N ASP A 119 11.99 6.43 2.43
CA ASP A 119 13.30 6.51 1.78
C ASP A 119 14.17 5.32 2.19
N MET A 120 14.25 4.33 1.30
CA MET A 120 14.98 3.08 1.53
C MET A 120 16.48 3.17 1.24
N THR A 121 17.03 4.36 0.92
CA THR A 121 18.44 4.51 0.52
C THR A 121 19.44 4.10 1.58
N ARG A 122 19.05 4.08 2.86
CA ARG A 122 19.86 3.49 3.93
C ARG A 122 20.02 1.97 3.85
N GLY A 123 19.16 1.31 3.08
CA GLY A 123 19.18 -0.14 2.93
C GLY A 123 19.19 -0.85 4.28
N MET A 124 20.04 -1.84 4.41
CA MET A 124 20.24 -2.64 5.63
C MET A 124 20.93 -1.89 6.79
N ALA A 125 21.43 -0.67 6.58
CA ALA A 125 21.98 0.15 7.65
C ALA A 125 20.88 0.80 8.51
N ALA A 126 19.62 0.74 8.10
CA ALA A 126 18.49 1.16 8.92
C ALA A 126 18.28 0.18 10.09
N THR A 127 17.81 0.72 11.21
CA THR A 127 17.46 -0.06 12.41
C THR A 127 16.20 0.51 13.03
N ALA A 128 15.59 -0.20 13.98
CA ALA A 128 14.45 0.34 14.72
C ALA A 128 14.75 1.68 15.42
N ALA A 129 15.99 1.88 15.89
CA ALA A 129 16.42 3.13 16.53
C ALA A 129 16.80 4.24 15.53
N ASN A 130 17.11 3.88 14.28
CA ASN A 130 17.43 4.81 13.18
C ASN A 130 16.78 4.30 11.89
N PRO A 131 15.43 4.37 11.80
CA PRO A 131 14.70 3.79 10.69
C PRO A 131 14.88 4.57 9.38
N TRP A 132 14.32 4.04 8.32
CA TRP A 132 14.17 4.79 7.08
C TRP A 132 13.38 6.07 7.32
N PRO A 133 13.77 7.19 6.73
CA PRO A 133 12.95 8.38 6.74
C PRO A 133 11.57 8.10 6.17
N MET A 134 10.54 8.48 6.91
CA MET A 134 9.14 8.33 6.53
C MET A 134 8.51 9.71 6.39
N THR A 135 7.87 9.96 5.26
CA THR A 135 7.28 11.27 4.94
C THR A 135 5.86 11.10 4.43
N PHE A 136 4.96 11.95 4.89
CA PHE A 136 3.53 11.92 4.56
C PHE A 136 3.14 13.04 3.61
N TYR A 137 2.19 12.75 2.71
CA TYR A 137 1.68 13.69 1.73
C TYR A 137 0.16 13.56 1.59
N THR A 138 -0.51 14.70 1.39
CA THR A 138 -1.98 14.77 1.30
C THR A 138 -2.51 14.28 -0.04
N SER A 139 -1.74 14.49 -1.11
CA SER A 139 -2.11 14.09 -2.46
C SER A 139 -0.89 13.70 -3.31
N ALA A 140 -1.14 13.19 -4.51
CA ALA A 140 -0.10 12.81 -5.47
C ALA A 140 0.75 14.02 -5.92
N GLU A 141 0.15 15.19 -5.98
CA GLU A 141 0.76 16.45 -6.43
C GLU A 141 1.75 16.99 -5.40
N THR A 142 1.50 16.73 -4.09
CA THR A 142 2.44 17.13 -3.01
C THR A 142 3.67 16.24 -2.93
N VAL A 143 3.64 15.06 -3.56
CA VAL A 143 4.78 14.13 -3.57
C VAL A 143 5.89 14.69 -4.44
N PRO A 144 7.12 14.88 -3.92
CA PRO A 144 8.20 15.56 -4.63
C PRO A 144 8.55 14.92 -5.97
N GLY A 145 8.39 15.71 -7.05
CA GLY A 145 8.60 15.26 -8.42
C GLY A 145 7.47 14.41 -8.99
N GLY A 146 6.32 14.35 -8.30
CA GLY A 146 5.16 13.54 -8.66
C GLY A 146 5.36 12.05 -8.38
N ILE A 147 4.24 11.33 -8.22
CA ILE A 147 4.29 9.88 -7.91
C ILE A 147 4.97 9.05 -9.00
N THR A 148 5.04 9.55 -10.25
CA THR A 148 5.68 8.87 -11.40
C THR A 148 7.20 8.98 -11.40
N ASN A 149 7.79 9.78 -10.52
CA ASN A 149 9.24 9.93 -10.45
C ASN A 149 9.93 8.58 -10.21
N ARG A 150 11.00 8.31 -10.96
CA ARG A 150 11.73 7.03 -10.92
C ARG A 150 12.17 6.60 -9.52
N ARG A 151 12.43 7.54 -8.60
CA ARG A 151 12.82 7.19 -7.21
C ARG A 151 11.80 6.30 -6.51
N TYR A 152 10.50 6.51 -6.78
CA TYR A 152 9.41 5.72 -6.18
C TYR A 152 9.27 4.32 -6.77
N LYS A 153 9.99 4.07 -7.84
CA LYS A 153 10.11 2.77 -8.51
C LYS A 153 11.45 2.07 -8.22
N THR A 154 12.38 2.72 -7.47
CA THR A 154 13.75 2.19 -7.30
C THR A 154 14.25 2.25 -5.86
N THR A 155 14.25 3.43 -5.24
CA THR A 155 14.88 3.68 -3.94
C THR A 155 13.92 4.08 -2.83
N HIS A 156 12.69 4.40 -3.18
CA HIS A 156 11.66 4.80 -2.23
C HIS A 156 10.44 3.91 -2.40
N LEU A 157 9.84 3.50 -1.30
CA LEU A 157 8.56 2.80 -1.29
C LEU A 157 7.46 3.83 -1.08
N ILE A 158 6.55 3.96 -2.05
CA ILE A 158 5.38 4.83 -1.96
C ILE A 158 4.11 4.02 -1.78
N LEU A 159 3.35 4.32 -0.74
CA LEU A 159 2.06 3.70 -0.46
C LEU A 159 0.96 4.75 -0.48
N ARG A 160 -0.22 4.35 -0.93
CA ARG A 160 -1.44 5.15 -0.89
C ARG A 160 -2.45 4.53 0.07
N ARG A 161 -3.05 5.36 0.92
CA ARG A 161 -4.15 4.95 1.79
C ARG A 161 -5.40 4.67 0.96
N VAL A 162 -6.00 3.53 1.22
CA VAL A 162 -7.32 3.14 0.76
C VAL A 162 -8.27 3.29 1.94
N ASP A 163 -9.32 4.06 1.76
CA ASP A 163 -10.33 4.29 2.79
C ASP A 163 -11.27 3.08 2.88
N PRO A 164 -11.93 2.85 4.01
CA PRO A 164 -12.90 1.77 4.16
C PRO A 164 -14.01 1.86 3.11
N THR A 165 -14.70 0.76 2.86
CA THR A 165 -15.95 0.78 2.13
C THR A 165 -17.02 1.52 2.94
N ASP A 166 -18.08 1.98 2.28
CA ASP A 166 -19.31 2.35 2.96
C ASP A 166 -20.01 1.12 3.58
N ASP A 167 -21.16 1.32 4.18
CA ASP A 167 -21.92 0.25 4.83
C ASP A 167 -22.47 -0.80 3.85
N LEU A 168 -22.58 -0.48 2.57
CA LEU A 168 -23.00 -1.40 1.53
C LEU A 168 -21.85 -2.30 1.06
N GLY A 169 -20.61 -1.90 1.29
CA GLY A 169 -19.43 -2.61 0.83
C GLY A 169 -19.19 -2.48 -0.67
N PHE A 170 -18.41 -3.41 -1.22
CA PHE A 170 -18.20 -3.54 -2.66
C PHE A 170 -18.50 -4.97 -3.11
N VAL A 171 -18.84 -5.14 -4.39
CA VAL A 171 -19.08 -6.45 -4.97
C VAL A 171 -17.74 -7.05 -5.39
N MET A 172 -17.27 -8.06 -4.67
CA MET A 172 -16.11 -8.87 -4.99
C MET A 172 -16.50 -10.02 -5.92
N GLY A 173 -15.60 -10.41 -6.83
CA GLY A 173 -15.83 -11.47 -7.80
C GLY A 173 -16.33 -10.96 -9.15
N SER A 174 -16.54 -11.86 -10.09
CA SER A 174 -16.91 -11.57 -11.48
C SER A 174 -18.35 -11.94 -11.79
N HIS A 175 -18.93 -11.27 -12.79
CA HIS A 175 -20.23 -11.67 -13.33
C HIS A 175 -20.07 -13.00 -14.09
N SER A 176 -21.06 -13.90 -13.99
CA SER A 176 -21.02 -15.23 -14.62
C SER A 176 -20.96 -15.20 -16.16
N SER A 177 -21.31 -14.06 -16.76
CA SER A 177 -21.21 -13.84 -18.21
C SER A 177 -19.84 -13.29 -18.66
N GLU A 178 -18.94 -12.95 -17.74
CA GLU A 178 -17.60 -12.50 -18.12
C GLU A 178 -16.82 -13.63 -18.81
N ALA A 179 -16.18 -13.32 -19.94
CA ALA A 179 -15.32 -14.26 -20.63
C ALA A 179 -14.18 -14.71 -19.71
N GLY A 180 -14.07 -16.02 -19.47
CA GLY A 180 -13.09 -16.59 -18.56
C GLY A 180 -13.54 -16.64 -17.09
N TYR A 181 -14.79 -16.34 -16.77
CA TYR A 181 -15.36 -16.51 -15.42
C TYR A 181 -15.16 -17.93 -14.89
N SER A 182 -14.81 -18.02 -13.63
CA SER A 182 -14.69 -19.29 -12.91
C SER A 182 -15.67 -19.33 -11.72
N SER A 183 -16.70 -20.21 -11.84
CA SER A 183 -17.65 -20.43 -10.74
C SER A 183 -16.99 -21.01 -9.47
N THR A 184 -15.79 -21.53 -9.58
CA THR A 184 -15.02 -22.07 -8.44
C THR A 184 -14.27 -20.98 -7.68
N PHE A 185 -13.88 -19.88 -8.35
CA PHE A 185 -12.95 -18.90 -7.78
C PHE A 185 -13.46 -17.46 -7.78
N GLU A 186 -14.55 -17.16 -8.50
CA GLU A 186 -14.95 -15.77 -8.77
C GLU A 186 -16.42 -15.50 -8.43
N MET A 187 -17.02 -16.28 -7.51
CA MET A 187 -18.42 -16.05 -7.11
C MET A 187 -18.60 -14.65 -6.52
N ARG A 188 -19.64 -13.93 -7.01
CA ARG A 188 -19.97 -12.58 -6.53
C ARG A 188 -20.58 -12.61 -5.15
N HIS A 189 -20.09 -11.75 -4.27
CA HIS A 189 -20.62 -11.51 -2.94
C HIS A 189 -20.24 -10.09 -2.48
N ASN A 190 -20.95 -9.54 -1.50
CA ASN A 190 -20.60 -8.25 -0.93
C ASN A 190 -19.50 -8.39 0.11
N VAL A 191 -18.53 -7.47 0.05
CA VAL A 191 -17.45 -7.40 1.02
C VAL A 191 -17.38 -6.00 1.61
N ARG A 192 -17.36 -5.92 2.93
CA ARG A 192 -17.07 -4.69 3.66
C ARG A 192 -15.64 -4.73 4.16
N ILE A 193 -14.89 -3.69 3.84
CA ILE A 193 -13.58 -3.40 4.44
C ILE A 193 -13.80 -2.28 5.44
N THR A 194 -13.64 -2.59 6.73
CA THR A 194 -14.01 -1.65 7.81
C THR A 194 -12.86 -0.77 8.28
N LYS A 195 -11.62 -1.14 7.96
CA LYS A 195 -10.43 -0.40 8.36
C LYS A 195 -9.68 0.13 7.15
N PRO A 196 -9.19 1.38 7.19
CA PRO A 196 -8.31 1.87 6.15
C PRO A 196 -7.00 1.06 6.15
N TYR A 197 -6.37 0.98 4.99
CA TYR A 197 -5.06 0.36 4.83
C TYR A 197 -4.23 1.14 3.82
N TYR A 198 -2.90 1.01 3.90
CA TYR A 198 -2.00 1.47 2.86
C TYR A 198 -1.72 0.35 1.87
N LEU A 199 -1.59 0.71 0.60
CA LEU A 199 -1.21 -0.22 -0.47
C LEU A 199 -0.15 0.42 -1.37
N GLY A 200 0.82 -0.37 -1.82
CA GLY A 200 1.85 0.06 -2.76
C GLY A 200 1.24 0.62 -4.05
N VAL A 201 1.66 1.83 -4.43
CA VAL A 201 1.24 2.45 -5.70
C VAL A 201 1.67 1.59 -6.88
N TYR A 202 2.80 0.92 -6.74
CA TYR A 202 3.41 -0.01 -7.70
C TYR A 202 3.58 -1.40 -7.08
N GLU A 203 3.81 -2.39 -7.92
CA GLU A 203 4.41 -3.65 -7.51
C GLU A 203 5.75 -3.37 -6.84
N PHE A 204 6.15 -4.18 -5.86
CA PHE A 204 7.46 -4.05 -5.21
C PHE A 204 8.57 -4.38 -6.22
N THR A 205 9.62 -3.55 -6.28
CA THR A 205 10.59 -3.61 -7.38
C THR A 205 11.90 -4.33 -7.01
N GLU A 206 12.65 -4.73 -8.02
CA GLU A 206 14.01 -5.28 -7.83
C GLU A 206 14.96 -4.29 -7.18
N GLY A 207 14.85 -2.99 -7.52
CA GLY A 207 15.65 -1.95 -6.88
C GLY A 207 15.40 -1.86 -5.39
N GLN A 208 14.14 -1.87 -4.98
CA GLN A 208 13.75 -1.88 -3.57
C GLN A 208 14.21 -3.18 -2.87
N ARG A 209 14.06 -4.33 -3.52
CA ARG A 209 14.55 -5.62 -2.99
C ARG A 209 16.06 -5.62 -2.80
N ASN A 210 16.81 -5.09 -3.76
CA ASN A 210 18.27 -5.05 -3.70
C ASN A 210 18.77 -4.19 -2.55
N LEU A 211 18.08 -3.10 -2.20
CA LEU A 211 18.38 -2.31 -1.00
C LEU A 211 18.19 -3.12 0.30
N LEU A 212 17.22 -4.03 0.34
CA LEU A 212 16.98 -4.93 1.48
C LEU A 212 18.01 -6.05 1.58
N ASN A 213 18.64 -6.42 0.48
CA ASN A 213 19.68 -7.45 0.45
C ASN A 213 21.09 -6.85 0.57
N GLY A 214 21.25 -5.53 0.52
CA GLY A 214 22.54 -4.85 0.50
C GLY A 214 23.21 -4.83 -0.88
N ASP A 215 22.48 -5.16 -1.94
CA ASP A 215 22.99 -5.16 -3.30
C ASP A 215 23.00 -3.75 -3.91
N ALA A 216 23.86 -3.53 -4.88
CA ALA A 216 23.86 -2.28 -5.65
C ALA A 216 22.61 -2.19 -6.55
N ILE A 217 22.02 -1.00 -6.67
CA ILE A 217 20.91 -0.75 -7.58
C ILE A 217 21.37 -0.95 -9.02
N SER A 218 20.75 -1.93 -9.71
CA SER A 218 21.04 -2.21 -11.11
C SER A 218 20.25 -1.30 -12.06
N THR A 219 20.60 -1.31 -13.34
CA THR A 219 19.85 -0.61 -14.39
C THR A 219 18.43 -1.15 -14.57
N GLY A 220 18.15 -2.40 -14.21
CA GLY A 220 16.82 -3.02 -14.20
C GLY A 220 16.01 -2.79 -12.92
N SER A 221 16.41 -1.87 -12.06
CA SER A 221 15.87 -1.73 -10.72
C SER A 221 14.39 -1.31 -10.64
N ALA A 222 13.79 -0.78 -11.69
CA ALA A 222 12.36 -0.43 -11.75
C ALA A 222 11.45 -1.57 -12.24
N TYR A 223 11.98 -2.74 -12.52
CA TYR A 223 11.19 -3.93 -12.83
C TYR A 223 10.61 -4.54 -11.56
N PRO A 224 9.43 -5.20 -11.64
CA PRO A 224 8.84 -5.85 -10.48
C PRO A 224 9.75 -6.97 -9.93
N ALA A 225 9.87 -7.07 -8.63
CA ALA A 225 10.61 -8.14 -7.97
C ALA A 225 9.84 -9.45 -8.09
N THR A 226 10.38 -10.37 -8.89
CA THR A 226 9.76 -11.68 -9.14
C THR A 226 10.54 -12.84 -8.51
N GLY A 227 9.95 -14.03 -8.54
CA GLY A 227 10.59 -15.27 -8.08
C GLY A 227 10.73 -15.38 -6.58
N MET A 228 10.04 -14.56 -5.79
CA MET A 228 9.98 -14.68 -4.34
C MET A 228 8.85 -15.62 -3.93
N ARG A 229 9.17 -16.57 -3.06
CA ARG A 229 8.18 -17.50 -2.51
C ARG A 229 7.34 -16.77 -1.45
N TRP A 230 6.06 -17.12 -1.36
CA TRP A 230 5.16 -16.55 -0.37
C TRP A 230 5.71 -16.71 1.06
N GLN A 231 6.25 -17.90 1.40
CA GLN A 231 6.85 -18.14 2.72
C GLN A 231 8.10 -17.30 3.01
N LEU A 232 8.87 -16.94 1.98
CA LEU A 232 10.02 -16.03 2.15
C LEU A 232 9.58 -14.59 2.41
N LEU A 233 8.41 -14.22 1.90
CA LEU A 233 7.80 -12.92 2.15
C LEU A 233 7.18 -12.87 3.53
N HIS A 234 6.26 -13.79 3.84
CA HIS A 234 5.35 -13.71 4.98
C HIS A 234 5.74 -14.64 6.14
N GLY A 235 6.44 -15.74 5.88
CA GLY A 235 6.72 -16.76 6.91
C GLY A 235 5.59 -17.78 7.06
N THR A 236 5.45 -18.33 8.26
CA THR A 236 4.43 -19.34 8.59
C THR A 236 3.30 -18.80 9.46
N CYS A 237 3.34 -17.53 9.81
CA CYS A 237 2.26 -16.89 10.53
C CYS A 237 1.01 -16.79 9.65
N TYR A 238 -0.15 -17.11 10.21
CA TYR A 238 -1.44 -17.12 9.51
C TYR A 238 -2.41 -16.07 10.05
N THR A 239 -1.92 -15.10 10.80
CA THR A 239 -2.69 -13.94 11.24
C THR A 239 -2.46 -12.78 10.28
N TRP A 240 -3.50 -12.06 9.97
CA TRP A 240 -3.39 -10.81 9.25
C TRP A 240 -3.79 -9.65 10.16
N PRO A 241 -2.99 -8.61 10.26
CA PRO A 241 -1.60 -8.55 9.77
C PRO A 241 -0.69 -9.53 10.49
N TYR A 242 0.49 -9.77 9.91
CA TYR A 242 1.50 -10.66 10.51
C TYR A 242 1.77 -10.32 11.98
N ASP A 243 1.70 -11.33 12.82
CA ASP A 243 2.05 -11.24 14.24
C ASP A 243 3.25 -12.14 14.55
N ALA A 244 4.40 -11.51 14.84
CA ALA A 244 5.62 -12.23 15.15
C ALA A 244 5.52 -13.06 16.44
N SER A 245 4.58 -12.75 17.35
CA SER A 245 4.41 -13.48 18.61
C SER A 245 3.81 -14.87 18.42
N VAL A 246 3.10 -15.10 17.30
CA VAL A 246 2.48 -16.38 16.95
C VAL A 246 3.22 -17.11 15.81
N ASP A 247 4.27 -16.50 15.25
CA ASP A 247 5.07 -17.14 14.21
C ASP A 247 6.08 -18.10 14.84
N THR A 248 5.88 -19.39 14.61
CA THR A 248 6.78 -20.47 15.07
C THR A 248 7.87 -20.81 14.05
N ALA A 249 7.90 -20.13 12.90
CA ALA A 249 8.93 -20.36 11.90
C ALA A 249 10.31 -19.97 12.41
N SER A 250 11.31 -20.75 12.03
CA SER A 250 12.70 -20.37 12.28
C SER A 250 12.98 -19.00 11.63
N ALA A 251 13.75 -18.15 12.32
CA ALA A 251 14.13 -16.79 11.90
C ALA A 251 14.75 -16.67 10.47
N THR A 252 14.90 -17.79 9.78
CA THR A 252 15.41 -17.87 8.40
C THR A 252 14.34 -17.76 7.34
N GLN A 253 13.05 -17.96 7.66
CA GLN A 253 11.98 -18.09 6.65
C GLN A 253 11.12 -16.84 6.44
N ALA A 254 11.00 -15.94 7.40
CA ALA A 254 10.13 -14.75 7.32
C ALA A 254 10.91 -13.43 7.31
N LYS A 255 12.11 -13.41 6.76
CA LYS A 255 13.01 -12.24 6.89
C LYS A 255 12.51 -11.00 6.15
N PHE A 256 11.75 -11.14 5.07
CA PHE A 256 11.45 -10.02 4.20
C PHE A 256 10.54 -8.98 4.89
N LEU A 257 9.34 -9.37 5.31
CA LEU A 257 8.41 -8.45 5.98
C LEU A 257 8.91 -8.03 7.37
N ILE A 258 9.60 -8.92 8.10
CA ILE A 258 10.25 -8.57 9.37
C ILE A 258 11.30 -7.48 9.15
N ASN A 259 12.13 -7.60 8.13
CA ASN A 259 13.13 -6.59 7.82
C ASN A 259 12.47 -5.25 7.43
N LEU A 260 11.42 -5.27 6.60
CA LEU A 260 10.66 -4.06 6.26
C LEU A 260 10.15 -3.35 7.52
N ARG A 261 9.57 -4.10 8.47
CA ARG A 261 9.07 -3.55 9.74
C ARG A 261 10.18 -2.97 10.59
N ASN A 262 11.29 -3.68 10.75
CA ASN A 262 12.43 -3.22 11.53
C ASN A 262 13.07 -1.97 10.95
N TYR A 263 13.24 -1.92 9.62
CA TYR A 263 13.86 -0.79 8.95
C TYR A 263 12.94 0.44 8.85
N SER A 264 11.63 0.25 8.92
CA SER A 264 10.65 1.35 8.90
C SER A 264 10.32 1.91 10.29
N GLY A 265 10.91 1.39 11.36
CA GLY A 265 10.59 1.82 12.72
C GLY A 265 9.32 1.20 13.28
N GLY A 266 8.93 0.01 12.79
CA GLY A 266 7.78 -0.73 13.31
C GLY A 266 6.49 -0.55 12.52
N PHE A 267 6.54 0.08 11.34
CA PHE A 267 5.36 0.18 10.46
C PHE A 267 4.89 -1.21 10.03
N LEU A 268 3.62 -1.51 10.23
CA LEU A 268 3.10 -2.88 10.10
C LEU A 268 2.80 -3.25 8.65
N PHE A 269 3.85 -3.60 7.92
CA PHE A 269 3.77 -4.09 6.56
C PHE A 269 3.27 -5.53 6.47
N ASP A 270 2.52 -5.81 5.41
CA ASP A 270 2.08 -7.14 5.03
C ASP A 270 1.81 -7.24 3.52
N LEU A 271 1.34 -8.41 3.07
CA LEU A 271 0.67 -8.54 1.78
C LEU A 271 -0.79 -8.08 1.93
N PRO A 272 -1.42 -7.54 0.89
CA PRO A 272 -2.85 -7.25 0.93
C PRO A 272 -3.65 -8.56 1.07
N THR A 273 -4.80 -8.52 1.74
CA THR A 273 -5.76 -9.61 1.59
C THR A 273 -6.31 -9.63 0.17
N ASP A 274 -6.86 -10.76 -0.22
CA ASP A 274 -7.51 -10.94 -1.52
C ASP A 274 -8.59 -9.87 -1.77
N ALA A 275 -9.41 -9.59 -0.76
CA ALA A 275 -10.44 -8.56 -0.82
C ALA A 275 -9.86 -7.13 -0.91
N GLN A 276 -8.82 -6.82 -0.15
CA GLN A 276 -8.15 -5.52 -0.22
C GLN A 276 -7.53 -5.28 -1.59
N TRP A 277 -6.91 -6.30 -2.17
CA TRP A 277 -6.33 -6.21 -3.49
C TRP A 277 -7.41 -5.92 -4.54
N GLU A 278 -8.53 -6.67 -4.55
CA GLU A 278 -9.59 -6.49 -5.53
C GLU A 278 -10.30 -5.15 -5.38
N TYR A 279 -10.56 -4.70 -4.15
CA TYR A 279 -11.16 -3.40 -3.88
C TYR A 279 -10.29 -2.25 -4.43
N ALA A 280 -8.97 -2.32 -4.18
CA ALA A 280 -8.03 -1.35 -4.71
C ALA A 280 -7.89 -1.42 -6.24
N CYS A 281 -7.92 -2.62 -6.83
CA CYS A 281 -7.91 -2.82 -8.27
C CYS A 281 -9.12 -2.16 -8.93
N ARG A 282 -10.31 -2.42 -8.42
CA ARG A 282 -11.56 -1.87 -8.95
C ARG A 282 -11.65 -0.35 -8.84
N ALA A 283 -11.13 0.23 -7.78
CA ALA A 283 -11.13 1.68 -7.57
C ALA A 283 -12.50 2.34 -7.82
N GLY A 284 -13.59 1.66 -7.40
CA GLY A 284 -14.97 2.10 -7.57
C GLY A 284 -15.68 1.54 -8.81
N THR A 285 -15.02 0.79 -9.69
CA THR A 285 -15.64 0.13 -10.84
C THR A 285 -16.16 -1.27 -10.50
N THR A 286 -17.09 -1.77 -11.31
CA THR A 286 -17.69 -3.11 -11.15
C THR A 286 -17.36 -4.07 -12.30
N GLY A 287 -16.75 -3.55 -13.37
CA GLY A 287 -16.46 -4.28 -14.60
C GLY A 287 -15.28 -5.23 -14.54
N ALA A 288 -14.98 -5.84 -15.66
CA ALA A 288 -13.84 -6.74 -15.83
C ALA A 288 -12.49 -6.04 -15.63
N PHE A 289 -12.40 -4.76 -16.04
CA PHE A 289 -11.23 -3.92 -15.85
C PHE A 289 -11.57 -2.65 -15.06
N ASN A 290 -10.55 -2.00 -14.54
CA ASN A 290 -10.66 -0.82 -13.69
C ASN A 290 -10.97 0.49 -14.44
N ASP A 291 -11.16 0.44 -15.75
CA ASP A 291 -11.69 1.51 -16.58
C ASP A 291 -13.24 1.52 -16.66
N GLY A 292 -13.89 0.55 -15.99
CA GLY A 292 -15.33 0.36 -16.00
C GLY A 292 -15.86 -0.54 -17.12
N THR A 293 -14.97 -1.12 -17.93
CA THR A 293 -15.34 -2.08 -18.97
C THR A 293 -16.01 -3.32 -18.37
N GLU A 294 -17.24 -3.62 -18.82
CA GLU A 294 -18.01 -4.75 -18.28
C GLU A 294 -17.56 -6.11 -18.82
N PHE A 295 -17.25 -6.20 -20.10
CA PHE A 295 -16.97 -7.48 -20.76
C PHE A 295 -15.70 -7.40 -21.61
N LEU A 296 -14.98 -8.52 -21.69
CA LEU A 296 -13.84 -8.67 -22.58
C LEU A 296 -14.30 -8.80 -24.04
N GLU A 297 -13.50 -8.25 -24.95
CA GLU A 297 -13.68 -8.46 -26.40
C GLU A 297 -13.46 -9.95 -26.76
N SER A 298 -12.47 -10.58 -26.15
CA SER A 298 -12.22 -12.01 -26.25
C SER A 298 -11.53 -12.55 -24.99
N THR A 299 -11.40 -13.88 -24.88
CA THR A 299 -10.64 -14.51 -23.78
C THR A 299 -9.15 -14.27 -23.88
N ALA A 300 -8.61 -14.09 -25.08
CA ALA A 300 -7.18 -14.00 -25.34
C ALA A 300 -6.66 -12.57 -25.33
N THR A 301 -7.41 -11.65 -25.96
CA THR A 301 -6.99 -10.25 -26.18
C THR A 301 -8.14 -9.29 -25.90
N ASP A 302 -7.78 -8.06 -25.48
CA ASP A 302 -8.72 -6.98 -25.28
C ASP A 302 -7.99 -5.64 -25.49
N SER A 303 -8.51 -4.79 -26.40
CA SER A 303 -7.86 -3.53 -26.77
C SER A 303 -7.79 -2.51 -25.63
N ARG A 304 -8.70 -2.59 -24.66
CA ARG A 304 -8.70 -1.70 -23.48
C ARG A 304 -7.64 -2.09 -22.48
N LEU A 305 -7.37 -3.40 -22.36
CA LEU A 305 -6.27 -3.90 -21.53
C LEU A 305 -4.90 -3.45 -22.05
N ASP A 306 -4.79 -3.15 -23.36
CA ASP A 306 -3.55 -2.64 -23.96
C ASP A 306 -3.07 -1.31 -23.34
N GLU A 307 -3.98 -0.53 -22.78
CA GLU A 307 -3.65 0.71 -22.08
C GLU A 307 -3.45 0.55 -20.57
N LEU A 308 -3.99 -0.52 -19.99
CA LEU A 308 -4.05 -0.73 -18.54
C LEU A 308 -2.93 -1.62 -18.00
N GLY A 309 -2.33 -2.47 -18.84
CA GLY A 309 -1.29 -3.38 -18.39
C GLY A 309 -0.63 -4.20 -19.48
N LEU A 310 0.51 -4.81 -19.14
CA LEU A 310 1.23 -5.72 -20.01
C LEU A 310 0.70 -7.15 -19.86
N TYR A 311 0.26 -7.72 -20.95
CA TYR A 311 -0.21 -9.11 -20.99
C TYR A 311 0.23 -9.79 -22.31
N LYS A 312 -0.08 -11.06 -22.48
CA LYS A 312 0.33 -11.84 -23.66
C LYS A 312 -0.12 -11.22 -25.00
N GLY A 313 -1.28 -10.53 -25.02
CA GLY A 313 -1.85 -9.94 -26.25
C GLY A 313 -1.07 -8.75 -26.79
N ASN A 314 -0.45 -7.95 -25.89
CA ASN A 314 0.33 -6.77 -26.28
C ASN A 314 1.84 -6.90 -25.97
N LEU A 315 2.31 -8.15 -25.71
CA LEU A 315 3.69 -8.42 -25.30
C LEU A 315 4.73 -8.02 -26.35
N GLY A 316 4.40 -8.16 -27.66
CA GLY A 316 5.35 -7.94 -28.76
C GLY A 316 6.56 -8.86 -28.63
N ASP A 317 7.76 -8.33 -28.85
CA ASP A 317 9.03 -9.07 -28.76
C ASP A 317 9.60 -9.16 -27.33
N ARG A 318 8.85 -8.74 -26.31
CA ARG A 318 9.30 -8.79 -24.92
C ARG A 318 9.32 -10.24 -24.43
N THR A 319 10.28 -10.54 -23.56
CA THR A 319 10.43 -11.85 -22.92
C THR A 319 10.28 -11.77 -21.38
N GLY A 320 9.74 -10.66 -20.86
CA GLY A 320 9.59 -10.41 -19.44
C GLY A 320 8.68 -9.21 -19.14
N PRO A 321 8.52 -8.86 -17.88
CA PRO A 321 7.68 -7.76 -17.45
C PRO A 321 8.18 -6.40 -17.97
N ALA A 322 7.35 -5.38 -17.89
CA ALA A 322 7.73 -3.98 -18.08
C ALA A 322 8.24 -3.37 -16.74
N GLU A 323 8.88 -2.21 -16.81
CA GLU A 323 9.10 -1.39 -15.62
C GLU A 323 7.74 -1.01 -15.02
N VAL A 324 7.63 -0.99 -13.69
CA VAL A 324 6.38 -0.66 -13.01
C VAL A 324 5.89 0.74 -13.40
N GLY A 325 4.58 0.91 -13.48
CA GLY A 325 3.97 2.19 -13.87
C GLY A 325 4.22 2.57 -15.32
N SER A 326 4.32 1.59 -16.21
CA SER A 326 4.43 1.81 -17.66
C SER A 326 3.09 2.00 -18.35
N PHE A 327 2.00 1.66 -17.68
CA PHE A 327 0.63 1.72 -18.17
C PHE A 327 -0.20 2.73 -17.37
N LYS A 328 -1.46 2.94 -17.76
CA LYS A 328 -2.36 3.87 -17.07
C LYS A 328 -2.72 3.36 -15.68
N PRO A 329 -2.71 4.22 -14.66
CA PRO A 329 -3.21 3.85 -13.34
C PRO A 329 -4.74 3.77 -13.34
N ASN A 330 -5.30 3.09 -12.34
CA ASN A 330 -6.72 3.17 -12.06
C ASN A 330 -7.12 4.54 -11.46
N ALA A 331 -8.41 4.75 -11.22
CA ALA A 331 -8.95 6.02 -10.69
C ALA A 331 -8.38 6.41 -9.31
N TRP A 332 -7.82 5.44 -8.57
CA TRP A 332 -7.16 5.70 -7.30
C TRP A 332 -5.63 5.86 -7.42
N GLY A 333 -5.07 5.79 -8.63
CA GLY A 333 -3.64 5.97 -8.87
C GLY A 333 -2.79 4.74 -8.58
N PHE A 334 -3.36 3.55 -8.55
CA PHE A 334 -2.62 2.28 -8.52
C PHE A 334 -2.29 1.84 -9.94
N TYR A 335 -1.03 1.50 -10.17
CA TYR A 335 -0.50 1.05 -11.45
C TYR A 335 -0.42 -0.47 -11.50
N ASP A 336 -0.43 -1.00 -12.72
CA ASP A 336 -0.16 -2.41 -13.03
C ASP A 336 -1.09 -3.40 -12.29
N MET A 337 -2.35 -2.96 -12.01
CA MET A 337 -3.35 -3.84 -11.40
C MET A 337 -3.88 -4.89 -12.38
N HIS A 338 -3.54 -4.77 -13.66
CA HIS A 338 -3.89 -5.70 -14.75
C HIS A 338 -2.63 -6.09 -15.52
N GLY A 339 -2.20 -7.35 -15.46
CA GLY A 339 -1.01 -7.84 -16.16
C GLY A 339 0.29 -7.50 -15.42
N ASN A 340 1.35 -7.27 -16.14
CA ASN A 340 2.74 -7.14 -15.72
C ASN A 340 3.20 -8.37 -14.94
N VAL A 341 3.04 -8.46 -13.62
CA VAL A 341 3.25 -9.69 -12.87
C VAL A 341 2.04 -10.02 -12.00
N ARG A 342 1.77 -11.30 -11.81
CA ARG A 342 0.80 -11.75 -10.82
C ARG A 342 1.28 -11.35 -9.44
N GLU A 343 0.37 -11.00 -8.56
CA GLU A 343 0.71 -10.52 -7.22
C GLU A 343 0.26 -11.49 -6.15
N TRP A 344 1.18 -11.88 -5.27
CA TRP A 344 0.83 -12.59 -4.05
C TRP A 344 -0.11 -11.76 -3.19
N VAL A 345 -1.17 -12.41 -2.70
CA VAL A 345 -1.99 -11.89 -1.59
C VAL A 345 -1.81 -12.75 -0.35
N PHE A 346 -2.31 -12.28 0.77
CA PHE A 346 -2.22 -12.99 2.05
C PHE A 346 -2.93 -14.35 2.00
N ASP A 347 -4.07 -14.39 1.33
CA ASP A 347 -5.04 -15.48 1.42
C ASP A 347 -4.55 -16.80 0.84
N ARG A 348 -4.98 -17.87 1.53
CA ARG A 348 -4.95 -19.23 1.00
C ARG A 348 -6.16 -19.47 0.11
N ARG A 349 -6.13 -20.58 -0.61
CA ARG A 349 -7.32 -21.13 -1.24
C ARG A 349 -8.25 -21.64 -0.16
N GLY A 350 -9.29 -20.86 0.16
CA GLY A 350 -10.39 -21.27 1.02
C GLY A 350 -11.61 -21.76 0.21
N PRO A 351 -12.60 -22.34 0.86
CA PRO A 351 -13.89 -22.60 0.24
C PRO A 351 -14.54 -21.26 -0.13
N LEU A 352 -14.90 -21.11 -1.40
CA LEU A 352 -15.65 -19.93 -1.83
C LEU A 352 -17.07 -20.03 -1.33
N THR A 353 -17.54 -18.95 -0.74
CA THR A 353 -18.95 -18.76 -0.41
C THR A 353 -19.45 -17.54 -1.17
N ASN A 354 -20.75 -17.51 -1.46
CA ASN A 354 -21.42 -16.32 -1.96
C ASN A 354 -22.04 -15.50 -0.80
N ALA A 355 -21.65 -15.80 0.43
CA ALA A 355 -22.08 -15.07 1.61
C ALA A 355 -21.31 -13.75 1.73
N ASP A 356 -22.03 -12.71 2.12
CA ASP A 356 -21.43 -11.41 2.44
C ASP A 356 -20.40 -11.53 3.57
N ALA A 357 -19.33 -10.78 3.48
CA ALA A 357 -18.21 -10.87 4.40
C ALA A 357 -17.72 -9.50 4.87
N VAL A 358 -17.15 -9.46 6.07
CA VAL A 358 -16.56 -8.26 6.68
C VAL A 358 -15.10 -8.54 6.98
N ASP A 359 -14.21 -7.69 6.44
CA ASP A 359 -12.75 -7.83 6.55
C ASP A 359 -12.25 -9.27 6.30
N PRO A 360 -12.70 -9.93 5.20
CA PRO A 360 -12.40 -11.34 4.99
C PRO A 360 -10.93 -11.56 4.68
N TYR A 361 -10.39 -12.63 5.23
CA TYR A 361 -9.14 -13.24 4.83
C TYR A 361 -9.17 -14.75 5.14
N GLU A 362 -8.51 -15.55 4.32
CA GLU A 362 -8.46 -16.99 4.53
C GLU A 362 -7.11 -17.39 5.12
N SER A 363 -7.15 -17.77 6.40
CA SER A 363 -5.96 -18.19 7.16
C SER A 363 -5.92 -19.68 7.46
N ASN A 364 -6.93 -20.47 7.03
CA ASN A 364 -7.18 -21.81 7.54
C ASN A 364 -5.94 -22.73 7.48
N ALA A 365 -5.28 -22.88 8.62
CA ALA A 365 -4.10 -23.72 8.77
C ALA A 365 -4.41 -25.23 8.71
N THR A 366 -5.69 -25.64 8.80
CA THR A 366 -6.09 -27.04 8.86
C THR A 366 -6.17 -27.70 7.48
N GLN A 367 -6.24 -26.93 6.42
CA GLN A 367 -6.15 -27.48 5.07
C GLN A 367 -4.68 -27.59 4.67
N GLN A 368 -4.25 -28.80 4.31
CA GLN A 368 -2.89 -29.07 3.77
C GLN A 368 -2.65 -28.45 2.39
N SER A 369 -3.56 -27.58 1.92
CA SER A 369 -3.38 -26.84 0.69
C SER A 369 -2.33 -25.77 0.86
N TRP A 370 -1.20 -25.94 0.22
CA TRP A 370 -0.13 -24.96 0.10
C TRP A 370 -0.44 -23.89 -0.95
N ASP A 371 -1.61 -24.00 -1.59
CA ASP A 371 -2.03 -23.11 -2.66
C ASP A 371 -2.32 -21.71 -2.10
N ARG A 372 -1.71 -20.72 -2.70
CA ARG A 372 -1.92 -19.30 -2.42
C ARG A 372 -2.59 -18.62 -3.60
N ILE A 373 -3.40 -17.63 -3.28
CA ILE A 373 -4.04 -16.81 -4.30
C ILE A 373 -3.01 -15.84 -4.87
N VAL A 374 -3.04 -15.69 -6.18
CA VAL A 374 -2.36 -14.62 -6.92
C VAL A 374 -3.36 -13.88 -7.79
N ARG A 375 -3.14 -12.58 -7.94
CA ARG A 375 -4.05 -11.65 -8.57
C ARG A 375 -3.41 -10.92 -9.75
N GLY A 376 -4.23 -10.24 -10.56
CA GLY A 376 -3.81 -9.30 -11.59
C GLY A 376 -3.46 -9.90 -12.95
N GLY A 377 -3.11 -11.16 -13.02
CA GLY A 377 -2.52 -11.74 -14.23
C GLY A 377 -1.09 -11.26 -14.45
N SER A 378 -0.45 -11.66 -15.57
CA SER A 378 0.94 -11.31 -15.88
C SER A 378 1.16 -11.07 -17.37
N TRP A 379 2.35 -10.59 -17.71
CA TRP A 379 2.81 -10.41 -19.09
C TRP A 379 2.72 -11.67 -19.96
N GLY A 380 2.67 -12.87 -19.38
CA GLY A 380 2.52 -14.14 -20.09
C GLY A 380 1.10 -14.68 -20.14
N ASP A 381 0.14 -13.99 -19.53
CA ASP A 381 -1.26 -14.44 -19.44
C ASP A 381 -2.15 -13.83 -20.52
N GLU A 382 -3.21 -14.54 -20.89
CA GLU A 382 -4.28 -14.02 -21.73
C GLU A 382 -5.17 -13.01 -20.96
N ALA A 383 -5.87 -12.13 -21.69
CA ALA A 383 -6.70 -11.06 -21.13
C ALA A 383 -7.67 -11.53 -20.03
N ARG A 384 -8.26 -12.72 -20.21
CA ARG A 384 -9.20 -13.31 -19.24
C ARG A 384 -8.61 -13.49 -17.82
N TYR A 385 -7.31 -13.64 -17.70
CA TYR A 385 -6.62 -13.81 -16.41
C TYR A 385 -6.20 -12.47 -15.78
N CYS A 386 -6.29 -11.39 -16.54
CA CYS A 386 -5.94 -10.05 -16.08
C CYS A 386 -7.15 -9.25 -15.55
N ARG A 387 -8.35 -9.84 -15.43
CA ARG A 387 -9.57 -9.18 -14.93
C ARG A 387 -9.49 -8.86 -13.43
N SER A 388 -10.21 -7.84 -13.00
CA SER A 388 -10.29 -7.42 -11.59
C SER A 388 -10.69 -8.57 -10.66
N GLY A 389 -11.70 -9.36 -11.04
CA GLY A 389 -12.19 -10.50 -10.24
C GLY A 389 -11.43 -11.81 -10.47
N SER A 390 -10.49 -11.86 -11.43
CA SER A 390 -9.75 -13.09 -11.71
C SER A 390 -8.87 -13.50 -10.54
N ARG A 391 -9.00 -14.75 -10.11
CA ARG A 391 -8.19 -15.39 -9.06
C ARG A 391 -7.47 -16.59 -9.64
N ALA A 392 -6.16 -16.59 -9.56
CA ALA A 392 -5.36 -17.73 -9.96
C ALA A 392 -4.70 -18.37 -8.74
N LEU A 393 -4.31 -19.63 -8.91
CA LEU A 393 -3.55 -20.35 -7.91
C LEU A 393 -2.10 -20.44 -8.36
N ALA A 394 -1.18 -20.12 -7.47
CA ALA A 394 0.19 -20.52 -7.64
C ALA A 394 0.34 -21.93 -7.06
N PHE A 395 0.43 -22.91 -7.95
CA PHE A 395 0.59 -24.32 -7.57
C PHE A 395 2.04 -24.60 -7.19
N TYR A 396 2.20 -25.22 -6.04
CA TYR A 396 3.42 -25.95 -5.69
C TYR A 396 3.43 -27.28 -6.48
N THR A 397 4.05 -27.29 -7.63
CA THR A 397 3.92 -28.46 -8.52
C THR A 397 4.93 -29.57 -8.25
N THR A 398 5.94 -29.37 -7.40
CA THR A 398 6.87 -30.45 -7.02
C THR A 398 7.49 -30.21 -5.63
N TYR A 399 7.40 -31.24 -4.78
CA TYR A 399 8.19 -31.37 -3.59
C TYR A 399 9.60 -31.82 -3.97
N ASN A 400 10.62 -31.03 -3.68
CA ASN A 400 12.01 -31.42 -3.85
C ASN A 400 12.69 -31.55 -2.48
N ALA A 401 12.92 -32.77 -2.05
CA ALA A 401 13.54 -33.06 -0.76
C ALA A 401 14.97 -32.51 -0.62
N ALA A 402 15.68 -32.26 -1.73
CA ALA A 402 17.03 -31.71 -1.72
C ALA A 402 17.09 -30.21 -1.40
N GLU A 403 15.95 -29.47 -1.50
CA GLU A 403 15.85 -28.04 -1.23
C GLU A 403 14.93 -27.73 -0.03
N ASN A 404 14.86 -28.63 0.96
CA ASN A 404 13.97 -28.51 2.12
C ASN A 404 12.49 -28.34 1.78
N GLY A 405 12.03 -29.10 0.76
CA GLY A 405 10.59 -29.30 0.60
C GLY A 405 10.07 -28.66 -0.65
N LEU A 406 9.66 -27.63 -0.96
CA LEU A 406 8.82 -27.16 -2.04
C LEU A 406 9.57 -26.29 -3.03
N THR A 407 9.85 -26.80 -4.23
CA THR A 407 10.28 -25.95 -5.34
C THR A 407 9.06 -25.27 -5.95
N GLU A 408 8.79 -24.06 -5.54
CA GLU A 408 8.20 -23.12 -6.49
C GLU A 408 9.21 -22.96 -7.62
N ALA A 409 8.84 -23.40 -8.81
CA ALA A 409 9.58 -22.95 -9.98
C ALA A 409 9.66 -21.42 -9.84
N ARG A 410 10.87 -20.87 -9.86
CA ARG A 410 11.11 -19.43 -9.88
C ARG A 410 10.37 -18.89 -11.10
N ARG A 411 9.08 -18.53 -10.92
CA ARG A 411 8.26 -18.10 -12.03
C ARG A 411 8.50 -16.61 -12.21
N PRO A 412 9.05 -16.18 -13.35
CA PRO A 412 9.25 -14.77 -13.64
C PRO A 412 7.92 -13.99 -13.76
N PHE A 413 6.80 -14.67 -13.51
CA PHE A 413 5.44 -14.13 -13.64
C PHE A 413 4.81 -13.72 -12.32
N VAL A 414 5.43 -14.01 -11.18
CA VAL A 414 4.82 -13.73 -9.85
C VAL A 414 5.72 -12.82 -9.04
N GLY A 415 5.19 -11.65 -8.74
CA GLY A 415 5.72 -10.65 -7.83
C GLY A 415 4.74 -10.40 -6.67
N PHE A 416 4.74 -9.19 -6.14
CA PHE A 416 3.85 -8.79 -5.06
C PHE A 416 3.83 -7.26 -4.91
N ARG A 417 2.80 -6.74 -4.25
CA ARG A 417 2.81 -5.37 -3.72
C ARG A 417 2.64 -5.39 -2.21
N ILE A 418 3.14 -4.37 -1.56
CA ILE A 418 3.10 -4.25 -0.10
C ILE A 418 1.79 -3.58 0.31
N ALA A 419 1.14 -4.13 1.32
CA ALA A 419 0.12 -3.47 2.11
C ALA A 419 0.66 -3.11 3.49
N ALA A 420 -0.02 -2.23 4.20
CA ALA A 420 0.28 -1.93 5.60
C ALA A 420 -0.96 -1.46 6.34
N GLN A 421 -0.96 -1.64 7.66
CA GLN A 421 -1.91 -0.96 8.52
C GLN A 421 -1.71 0.54 8.49
N VAL A 422 -2.79 1.28 8.73
CA VAL A 422 -2.75 2.75 8.73
C VAL A 422 -2.16 3.31 10.01
N GLU A 423 -2.20 2.57 11.10
CA GLU A 423 -1.68 3.04 12.39
C GLU A 423 -0.16 3.28 12.32
N VAL A 424 0.23 4.53 12.52
CA VAL A 424 1.63 4.97 12.48
C VAL A 424 2.24 4.76 13.86
N PRO A 425 3.41 4.09 13.96
CA PRO A 425 4.09 3.80 15.22
C PRO A 425 4.38 5.03 16.09
#